data_14dea0266797e8b7b1f5539551ab2feb
#
_entry.id   14dea0266797e8b7b1f5539551ab2feb
#
_cell.length_a   1.000
_cell.length_b   1.000
_cell.length_c   1.000
_cell.angle_alpha   90.00
_cell.angle_beta   90.00
_cell.angle_gamma   90.00
#
_symmetry.space_group_name_H-M   'P 1'
#
loop_
_entity.id
_entity.type
_entity.pdbx_description
1 polymer ?
#
loop_
_entity_poly.entity_id
_entity_poly.type
_entity_poly.pdbx_seq_one_letter_code
_entity_poly.pdbx_strand_id
1 'polypeptide(L)'
;MKFIKIGVFLLSLLLLASCTKDDQKIDFTFLQLNDVYEIAPIQGGEFGGLARVETVHQDLLKENKNTLLMMAGDFLNPSLIGTLKVEGERVRGKQMVSVMNAMNFDLVAFGNHEFDVPQKDLQKRLNESNFPWISANVKEKTATGSDFFHKEIKGKKVPLSPSFMKEFSDADGTKIKIGFISVCIPSNPKEYVVYEDMYAQARAAYDDLKDRVDIVFGL
;
A
#
# COMPACT_ATOMS: atom_id res chain seq x y z
N MET A 1 -4.11 -66.10 0.27
CA MET A 1 -3.18 -65.26 -0.56
C MET A 1 -3.89 -64.03 -1.12
N LYS A 2 -4.42 -63.10 -0.29
CA LYS A 2 -5.08 -61.88 -0.78
C LYS A 2 -4.62 -60.59 -0.09
N PHE A 3 -3.61 -60.67 0.79
CA PHE A 3 -3.19 -59.47 1.60
C PHE A 3 -1.89 -58.80 1.09
N ILE A 4 -1.21 -59.32 0.06
CA ILE A 4 0.07 -58.76 -0.43
C ILE A 4 -0.12 -57.65 -1.50
N LYS A 5 -1.28 -57.59 -2.13
CA LYS A 5 -1.51 -56.59 -3.22
C LYS A 5 -1.91 -55.20 -2.75
N ILE A 6 -2.37 -55.04 -1.50
CA ILE A 6 -2.79 -53.73 -0.96
C ILE A 6 -1.59 -52.91 -0.43
N GLY A 7 -0.55 -53.58 0.06
CA GLY A 7 0.64 -52.92 0.62
C GLY A 7 1.52 -52.22 -0.47
N VAL A 8 1.55 -52.74 -1.68
CA VAL A 8 2.35 -52.17 -2.78
C VAL A 8 1.70 -50.90 -3.38
N PHE A 9 0.35 -50.79 -3.31
CA PHE A 9 -0.37 -49.63 -3.86
C PHE A 9 -0.32 -48.42 -2.93
N LEU A 10 -0.20 -48.64 -1.61
CA LEU A 10 -0.03 -47.54 -0.65
C LEU A 10 1.40 -46.99 -0.62
N LEU A 11 2.42 -47.76 -0.96
CA LEU A 11 3.80 -47.30 -1.02
C LEU A 11 4.15 -46.50 -2.25
N SER A 12 3.41 -46.68 -3.34
CA SER A 12 3.60 -45.90 -4.60
C SER A 12 2.97 -44.48 -4.54
N LEU A 13 2.09 -44.20 -3.61
CA LEU A 13 1.46 -42.87 -3.43
C LEU A 13 2.31 -41.88 -2.61
N LEU A 14 3.35 -42.37 -1.93
CA LEU A 14 4.23 -41.55 -1.09
C LEU A 14 5.46 -40.99 -1.81
N LEU A 15 5.65 -41.30 -3.10
CA LEU A 15 6.83 -40.88 -3.86
C LEU A 15 6.59 -39.70 -4.82
N LEU A 16 5.45 -39.03 -4.74
CA LEU A 16 5.16 -37.81 -5.50
C LEU A 16 5.30 -36.52 -4.68
N ALA A 17 6.04 -36.54 -3.58
CA ALA A 17 6.60 -35.30 -3.04
C ALA A 17 7.70 -34.85 -4.02
N SER A 18 7.30 -34.19 -5.10
CA SER A 18 8.21 -33.44 -5.94
C SER A 18 8.85 -32.36 -5.06
N CYS A 19 10.05 -32.63 -4.56
CA CYS A 19 10.90 -31.56 -4.07
C CYS A 19 11.17 -30.65 -5.26
N THR A 20 10.44 -29.55 -5.37
CA THR A 20 10.86 -28.43 -6.20
C THR A 20 12.23 -28.03 -5.65
N LYS A 21 13.25 -28.11 -6.48
CA LYS A 21 14.61 -27.72 -6.07
C LYS A 21 14.55 -26.19 -5.86
N ASP A 22 14.93 -25.75 -4.68
CA ASP A 22 15.12 -24.34 -4.37
C ASP A 22 16.10 -23.74 -5.42
N ASP A 23 15.62 -22.84 -6.27
CA ASP A 23 16.41 -22.20 -7.31
C ASP A 23 17.00 -20.87 -6.82
N GLN A 24 16.71 -20.49 -5.58
CA GLN A 24 17.13 -19.25 -4.92
C GLN A 24 16.72 -17.97 -5.67
N LYS A 25 15.64 -18.04 -6.42
CA LYS A 25 15.06 -16.91 -7.13
C LYS A 25 13.63 -16.71 -6.70
N ILE A 26 13.23 -15.47 -6.61
CA ILE A 26 11.84 -15.09 -6.34
C ILE A 26 11.46 -13.90 -7.21
N ASP A 27 10.36 -14.06 -7.93
CA ASP A 27 9.79 -12.98 -8.71
C ASP A 27 8.73 -12.24 -7.88
N PHE A 28 8.75 -10.92 -7.92
CA PHE A 28 7.71 -10.06 -7.38
C PHE A 28 7.38 -8.93 -8.35
N THR A 29 6.15 -8.44 -8.28
CA THR A 29 5.63 -7.40 -9.18
C THR A 29 5.13 -6.22 -8.38
N PHE A 30 5.47 -5.01 -8.81
CA PHE A 30 4.90 -3.78 -8.26
C PHE A 30 4.04 -3.09 -9.32
N LEU A 31 2.76 -2.90 -9.01
CA LEU A 31 1.86 -2.03 -9.74
C LEU A 31 1.71 -0.75 -8.94
N GLN A 32 2.48 0.27 -9.32
CA GLN A 32 2.47 1.57 -8.67
C GLN A 32 1.68 2.59 -9.47
N LEU A 33 0.88 3.37 -8.75
CA LEU A 33 0.17 4.54 -9.25
C LEU A 33 0.56 5.78 -8.44
N ASN A 34 0.40 6.94 -9.05
CA ASN A 34 0.50 8.26 -8.42
C ASN A 34 -0.37 9.25 -9.19
N ASP A 35 -0.73 10.37 -8.56
CA ASP A 35 -1.51 11.46 -9.19
C ASP A 35 -2.85 10.98 -9.78
N VAL A 36 -3.55 10.12 -9.09
CA VAL A 36 -4.85 9.59 -9.53
C VAL A 36 -5.99 10.37 -8.88
N TYR A 37 -6.50 11.37 -9.55
CA TYR A 37 -7.52 12.27 -8.99
C TYR A 37 -8.96 11.86 -9.30
N GLU A 38 -9.16 11.04 -10.34
CA GLU A 38 -10.50 10.63 -10.78
C GLU A 38 -10.61 9.09 -10.83
N ILE A 39 -11.74 8.58 -10.32
CA ILE A 39 -12.04 7.15 -10.35
C ILE A 39 -12.52 6.67 -11.72
N ALA A 40 -13.22 7.54 -12.43
CA ALA A 40 -13.77 7.26 -13.75
C ALA A 40 -12.74 7.51 -14.85
N PRO A 41 -12.87 6.85 -16.01
CA PRO A 41 -12.10 7.22 -17.20
C PRO A 41 -12.36 8.65 -17.62
N ILE A 42 -11.35 9.32 -18.17
CA ILE A 42 -11.40 10.67 -18.70
C ILE A 42 -11.51 10.69 -20.24
N GLN A 43 -11.67 11.87 -20.84
CA GLN A 43 -11.77 12.09 -22.29
C GLN A 43 -12.81 11.16 -22.97
N GLY A 44 -14.04 11.17 -22.45
CA GLY A 44 -15.11 10.35 -23.01
C GLY A 44 -14.99 8.86 -22.76
N GLY A 45 -14.12 8.44 -21.85
CA GLY A 45 -13.92 7.03 -21.51
C GLY A 45 -12.69 6.40 -22.17
N GLU A 46 -11.88 7.19 -22.89
CA GLU A 46 -10.72 6.65 -23.61
C GLU A 46 -9.55 6.29 -22.68
N PHE A 47 -9.27 7.12 -21.66
CA PHE A 47 -8.07 7.03 -20.85
C PHE A 47 -8.37 6.86 -19.36
N GLY A 48 -7.47 6.18 -18.64
CA GLY A 48 -7.52 6.03 -17.19
C GLY A 48 -8.68 5.17 -16.68
N GLY A 49 -9.07 5.45 -15.44
CA GLY A 49 -10.13 4.75 -14.72
C GLY A 49 -9.63 3.60 -13.87
N LEU A 50 -9.95 3.64 -12.56
CA LEU A 50 -9.48 2.64 -11.60
C LEU A 50 -10.00 1.23 -11.88
N ALA A 51 -11.16 1.08 -12.52
CA ALA A 51 -11.64 -0.25 -12.94
C ALA A 51 -10.71 -0.94 -13.95
N ARG A 52 -10.06 -0.18 -14.84
CA ARG A 52 -9.06 -0.73 -15.76
C ARG A 52 -7.77 -1.09 -15.02
N VAL A 53 -7.36 -0.27 -14.08
CA VAL A 53 -6.22 -0.58 -13.22
C VAL A 53 -6.47 -1.88 -12.46
N GLU A 54 -7.67 -2.06 -11.91
CA GLU A 54 -8.05 -3.30 -11.22
C GLU A 54 -8.00 -4.51 -12.16
N THR A 55 -8.42 -4.37 -13.42
CA THR A 55 -8.27 -5.45 -14.41
C THR A 55 -6.81 -5.86 -14.59
N VAL A 56 -5.91 -4.87 -14.76
CA VAL A 56 -4.46 -5.12 -14.86
C VAL A 56 -3.92 -5.75 -13.58
N HIS A 57 -4.34 -5.26 -12.42
CA HIS A 57 -3.94 -5.82 -11.12
C HIS A 57 -4.34 -7.29 -11.00
N GLN A 58 -5.58 -7.63 -11.34
CA GLN A 58 -6.07 -9.01 -11.30
C GLN A 58 -5.33 -9.92 -12.30
N ASP A 59 -4.95 -9.42 -13.46
CA ASP A 59 -4.16 -10.20 -14.43
C ASP A 59 -2.74 -10.42 -13.92
N LEU A 60 -2.08 -9.41 -13.37
CA LEU A 60 -0.76 -9.55 -12.73
C LEU A 60 -0.79 -10.53 -11.54
N LEU A 61 -1.84 -10.52 -10.73
CA LEU A 61 -2.01 -11.49 -9.62
C LEU A 61 -2.18 -12.93 -10.10
N LYS A 62 -2.75 -13.16 -11.28
CA LYS A 62 -2.83 -14.51 -11.90
C LYS A 62 -1.45 -14.97 -12.37
N GLU A 63 -0.63 -14.05 -12.90
CA GLU A 63 0.72 -14.33 -13.35
C GLU A 63 1.69 -14.52 -12.18
N ASN A 64 1.61 -13.62 -11.17
CA ASN A 64 2.46 -13.65 -10.00
C ASN A 64 1.69 -13.25 -8.74
N LYS A 65 1.55 -14.18 -7.79
CA LYS A 65 0.89 -13.92 -6.50
C LYS A 65 1.65 -12.90 -5.62
N ASN A 66 2.95 -12.73 -5.86
CA ASN A 66 3.79 -11.75 -5.20
C ASN A 66 3.66 -10.37 -5.89
N THR A 67 2.44 -9.94 -6.16
CA THR A 67 2.12 -8.63 -6.74
C THR A 67 1.66 -7.69 -5.64
N LEU A 68 2.20 -6.47 -5.59
CA LEU A 68 1.74 -5.38 -4.73
C LEU A 68 1.11 -4.26 -5.56
N LEU A 69 -0.06 -3.81 -5.13
CA LEU A 69 -0.72 -2.61 -5.64
C LEU A 69 -0.44 -1.44 -4.70
N MET A 70 0.22 -0.39 -5.21
CA MET A 70 0.70 0.71 -4.40
C MET A 70 0.25 2.07 -4.94
N MET A 71 0.06 3.04 -4.04
CA MET A 71 -0.23 4.44 -4.38
C MET A 71 0.87 5.33 -3.80
N ALA A 72 1.60 6.01 -4.68
CA ALA A 72 2.67 6.94 -4.31
C ALA A 72 2.16 8.38 -4.17
N GLY A 73 1.00 8.54 -3.54
CA GLY A 73 0.41 9.83 -3.19
C GLY A 73 -0.44 10.51 -4.27
N ASP A 74 -1.01 11.65 -3.88
CA ASP A 74 -1.77 12.59 -4.71
C ASP A 74 -3.04 11.98 -5.33
N PHE A 75 -3.97 11.56 -4.47
CA PHE A 75 -5.23 10.95 -4.89
C PHE A 75 -6.48 11.47 -4.15
N LEU A 76 -6.33 12.17 -3.03
CA LEU A 76 -7.49 12.70 -2.30
C LEU A 76 -8.03 13.99 -2.92
N ASN A 77 -7.14 14.81 -3.50
CA ASN A 77 -7.42 16.11 -4.09
C ASN A 77 -6.35 16.45 -5.16
N PRO A 78 -6.71 17.21 -6.23
CA PRO A 78 -8.06 17.69 -6.57
C PRO A 78 -8.92 16.62 -7.25
N SER A 79 -10.24 16.69 -7.03
CA SER A 79 -11.22 15.86 -7.72
C SER A 79 -12.54 16.61 -7.86
N LEU A 80 -13.19 16.51 -9.00
CA LEU A 80 -14.51 17.10 -9.19
C LEU A 80 -15.54 16.49 -8.22
N ILE A 81 -15.53 15.15 -8.07
CA ILE A 81 -16.40 14.43 -7.13
C ILE A 81 -16.14 14.89 -5.70
N GLY A 82 -14.90 15.18 -5.35
CA GLY A 82 -14.50 15.67 -4.04
C GLY A 82 -15.18 16.99 -3.64
N THR A 83 -15.61 17.79 -4.60
CA THR A 83 -16.32 19.06 -4.36
C THR A 83 -17.81 18.89 -4.04
N LEU A 84 -18.40 17.76 -4.40
CA LEU A 84 -19.81 17.47 -4.19
C LEU A 84 -20.14 17.27 -2.70
N LYS A 85 -21.42 17.45 -2.36
CA LYS A 85 -21.93 17.17 -1.02
C LYS A 85 -22.85 15.95 -1.04
N VAL A 86 -22.65 15.06 -0.09
CA VAL A 86 -23.52 13.93 0.20
C VAL A 86 -23.92 14.05 1.65
N GLU A 87 -25.22 14.04 1.95
CA GLU A 87 -25.74 14.19 3.31
C GLU A 87 -25.23 15.43 4.06
N GLY A 88 -25.01 16.53 3.30
CA GLY A 88 -24.53 17.79 3.84
C GLY A 88 -23.01 17.93 3.97
N GLU A 89 -22.25 16.86 3.87
CA GLU A 89 -20.78 16.86 3.94
C GLU A 89 -20.15 16.78 2.54
N ARG A 90 -19.00 17.46 2.35
CA ARG A 90 -18.21 17.32 1.11
C ARG A 90 -17.54 15.95 1.06
N VAL A 91 -17.49 15.36 -0.14
CA VAL A 91 -16.93 14.01 -0.38
C VAL A 91 -15.41 13.95 -0.09
N ARG A 92 -14.63 14.92 -0.58
CA ARG A 92 -13.20 15.14 -0.23
C ARG A 92 -12.38 13.85 -0.11
N GLY A 93 -12.26 13.12 -1.22
CA GLY A 93 -11.46 11.89 -1.29
C GLY A 93 -12.13 10.62 -0.77
N LYS A 94 -13.34 10.69 -0.17
CA LYS A 94 -14.05 9.50 0.32
C LYS A 94 -14.29 8.46 -0.78
N GLN A 95 -14.65 8.94 -1.99
CA GLN A 95 -14.86 8.09 -3.16
C GLN A 95 -13.60 7.29 -3.52
N MET A 96 -12.44 7.95 -3.46
CA MET A 96 -11.16 7.33 -3.78
C MET A 96 -10.79 6.26 -2.75
N VAL A 97 -10.84 6.60 -1.45
CA VAL A 97 -10.59 5.63 -0.37
C VAL A 97 -11.52 4.42 -0.46
N SER A 98 -12.81 4.64 -0.79
CA SER A 98 -13.77 3.53 -0.94
C SER A 98 -13.40 2.59 -2.10
N VAL A 99 -12.98 3.13 -3.24
CA VAL A 99 -12.55 2.32 -4.39
C VAL A 99 -11.22 1.62 -4.09
N MET A 100 -10.26 2.33 -3.51
CA MET A 100 -8.96 1.74 -3.13
C MET A 100 -9.12 0.61 -2.10
N ASN A 101 -10.04 0.74 -1.16
CA ASN A 101 -10.38 -0.35 -0.23
C ASN A 101 -10.94 -1.58 -0.97
N ALA A 102 -11.80 -1.36 -1.97
CA ALA A 102 -12.36 -2.46 -2.78
C ALA A 102 -11.31 -3.14 -3.67
N MET A 103 -10.31 -2.38 -4.13
CA MET A 103 -9.18 -2.89 -4.92
C MET A 103 -8.08 -3.55 -4.07
N ASN A 104 -8.18 -3.49 -2.72
CA ASN A 104 -7.20 -4.03 -1.78
C ASN A 104 -5.77 -3.48 -1.98
N PHE A 105 -5.63 -2.15 -2.00
CA PHE A 105 -4.30 -1.55 -2.03
C PHE A 105 -3.43 -2.06 -0.88
N ASP A 106 -2.18 -2.44 -1.19
CA ASP A 106 -1.23 -2.99 -0.23
C ASP A 106 -0.45 -1.93 0.53
N LEU A 107 -0.19 -0.78 -0.09
CA LEU A 107 0.63 0.29 0.48
C LEU A 107 0.29 1.64 -0.15
N VAL A 108 0.23 2.66 0.70
CA VAL A 108 -0.03 4.04 0.27
C VAL A 108 0.97 4.98 0.93
N ALA A 109 1.54 5.89 0.14
CA ALA A 109 2.35 6.99 0.62
C ALA A 109 1.56 8.31 0.56
N PHE A 110 1.93 9.31 1.38
CA PHE A 110 1.45 10.66 1.21
C PHE A 110 2.14 11.34 0.02
N GLY A 111 1.33 11.98 -0.84
CA GLY A 111 1.77 13.09 -1.68
C GLY A 111 1.45 14.44 -1.03
N ASN A 112 1.78 15.54 -1.68
CA ASN A 112 1.50 16.87 -1.14
C ASN A 112 0.02 17.27 -1.23
N HIS A 113 -0.73 16.73 -2.18
CA HIS A 113 -2.14 17.04 -2.37
C HIS A 113 -3.09 16.34 -1.39
N GLU A 114 -2.64 15.34 -0.64
CA GLU A 114 -3.39 14.81 0.50
C GLU A 114 -3.67 15.87 1.56
N PHE A 115 -2.79 16.86 1.68
CA PHE A 115 -2.91 17.93 2.67
C PHE A 115 -3.76 19.12 2.19
N ASP A 116 -4.25 19.11 0.95
CA ASP A 116 -5.17 20.13 0.44
C ASP A 116 -6.59 20.01 1.01
N VAL A 117 -6.93 18.84 1.57
CA VAL A 117 -8.18 18.71 2.33
C VAL A 117 -7.99 19.22 3.76
N PRO A 118 -9.06 19.71 4.44
CA PRO A 118 -8.97 20.07 5.85
C PRO A 118 -8.54 18.88 6.72
N GLN A 119 -7.78 19.15 7.78
CA GLN A 119 -7.27 18.15 8.72
C GLN A 119 -8.33 17.13 9.17
N LYS A 120 -9.54 17.62 9.53
CA LYS A 120 -10.64 16.74 9.94
C LYS A 120 -11.10 15.75 8.84
N ASP A 121 -11.01 16.18 7.57
CA ASP A 121 -11.41 15.33 6.45
C ASP A 121 -10.29 14.34 6.11
N LEU A 122 -9.02 14.75 6.19
CA LEU A 122 -7.87 13.84 6.10
C LEU A 122 -7.97 12.75 7.17
N GLN A 123 -8.24 13.13 8.44
CA GLN A 123 -8.40 12.16 9.52
C GLN A 123 -9.52 11.14 9.24
N LYS A 124 -10.66 11.59 8.65
CA LYS A 124 -11.71 10.66 8.21
C LYS A 124 -11.20 9.68 7.15
N ARG A 125 -10.46 10.17 6.16
CA ARG A 125 -9.88 9.31 5.09
C ARG A 125 -8.89 8.29 5.63
N LEU A 126 -8.03 8.70 6.57
CA LEU A 126 -7.12 7.78 7.27
C LEU A 126 -7.89 6.69 8.02
N ASN A 127 -8.94 7.07 8.76
CA ASN A 127 -9.74 6.12 9.53
C ASN A 127 -10.57 5.17 8.65
N GLU A 128 -11.03 5.62 7.49
CA GLU A 128 -11.83 4.83 6.52
C GLU A 128 -10.97 3.87 5.69
N SER A 129 -9.66 4.10 5.58
CA SER A 129 -8.78 3.29 4.74
C SER A 129 -8.41 1.95 5.40
N ASN A 130 -8.49 0.85 4.63
CA ASN A 130 -8.11 -0.49 5.07
C ASN A 130 -6.63 -0.80 4.83
N PHE A 131 -5.95 0.01 4.03
CA PHE A 131 -4.55 -0.13 3.65
C PHE A 131 -3.62 0.64 4.60
N PRO A 132 -2.33 0.22 4.73
CA PRO A 132 -1.31 0.97 5.45
C PRO A 132 -0.90 2.24 4.70
N TRP A 133 -0.60 3.28 5.48
CA TRP A 133 0.02 4.51 5.00
C TRP A 133 1.42 4.63 5.57
N ILE A 134 2.35 5.15 4.77
CA ILE A 134 3.71 5.46 5.22
C ILE A 134 4.12 6.89 4.86
N SER A 135 4.93 7.49 5.72
CA SER A 135 5.73 8.67 5.42
C SER A 135 6.81 8.83 6.46
N ALA A 136 8.05 9.03 6.04
CA ALA A 136 9.16 9.24 6.94
C ALA A 136 9.21 10.68 7.47
N ASN A 137 8.89 11.67 6.63
CA ASN A 137 9.17 13.09 6.92
C ASN A 137 7.94 13.96 7.19
N VAL A 138 6.72 13.42 7.03
CA VAL A 138 5.51 14.23 7.25
C VAL A 138 4.89 13.90 8.59
N LYS A 139 4.62 14.94 9.38
CA LYS A 139 4.05 14.86 10.72
C LYS A 139 2.81 15.73 10.83
N GLU A 140 1.93 15.37 11.74
CA GLU A 140 0.83 16.20 12.20
C GLU A 140 1.34 17.20 13.25
N LYS A 141 1.01 18.48 13.09
CA LYS A 141 1.32 19.49 14.09
C LYS A 141 0.45 19.32 15.32
N THR A 142 1.06 19.28 16.49
CA THR A 142 0.38 19.21 17.78
C THR A 142 0.59 20.48 18.60
N ALA A 143 -0.08 20.60 19.73
CA ALA A 143 0.08 21.75 20.64
C ALA A 143 1.51 21.86 21.23
N THR A 144 2.23 20.74 21.31
CA THR A 144 3.56 20.64 21.94
C THR A 144 4.68 20.31 20.99
N GLY A 145 4.40 20.20 19.67
CA GLY A 145 5.39 19.84 18.67
C GLY A 145 4.77 19.19 17.44
N SER A 146 5.23 18.02 17.08
CA SER A 146 4.70 17.24 15.96
C SER A 146 4.76 15.75 16.25
N ASP A 147 3.77 15.00 15.73
CA ASP A 147 3.69 13.55 15.82
C ASP A 147 3.39 12.95 14.45
N PHE A 148 3.54 11.66 14.28
CA PHE A 148 3.02 10.99 13.09
C PHE A 148 1.50 11.13 13.01
N PHE A 149 0.97 11.34 11.80
CA PHE A 149 -0.46 11.15 11.55
C PHE A 149 -0.89 9.78 12.08
N HIS A 150 -2.17 9.60 12.36
CA HIS A 150 -2.65 8.37 12.99
C HIS A 150 -3.98 7.92 12.40
N LYS A 151 -4.29 6.64 12.58
CA LYS A 151 -5.65 6.10 12.43
C LYS A 151 -6.28 5.93 13.80
N GLU A 152 -7.59 6.09 13.86
CA GLU A 152 -8.37 5.71 15.03
C GLU A 152 -8.97 4.31 14.83
N ILE A 153 -8.39 3.33 15.49
CA ILE A 153 -8.83 1.92 15.40
C ILE A 153 -9.40 1.50 16.75
N LYS A 154 -10.71 1.21 16.79
CA LYS A 154 -11.43 0.82 18.02
C LYS A 154 -11.21 1.81 19.17
N GLY A 155 -11.24 3.12 18.87
CA GLY A 155 -11.05 4.20 19.84
C GLY A 155 -9.60 4.41 20.29
N LYS A 156 -8.63 3.77 19.67
CA LYS A 156 -7.20 3.97 19.95
C LYS A 156 -6.53 4.67 18.77
N LYS A 157 -5.66 5.64 19.08
CA LYS A 157 -4.77 6.26 18.10
C LYS A 157 -3.64 5.31 17.76
N VAL A 158 -3.53 4.93 16.50
CA VAL A 158 -2.45 4.09 15.95
C VAL A 158 -1.64 4.96 15.00
N PRO A 159 -0.41 5.36 15.36
CA PRO A 159 0.40 6.21 14.51
C PRO A 159 0.72 5.51 13.18
N LEU A 160 0.81 6.30 12.11
CA LEU A 160 1.32 5.81 10.84
C LEU A 160 2.82 5.52 10.96
N SER A 161 3.32 4.65 10.07
CA SER A 161 4.71 4.23 10.11
C SER A 161 5.59 5.06 9.16
N PRO A 162 6.88 5.31 9.47
CA PRO A 162 7.83 5.85 8.51
C PRO A 162 8.17 4.88 7.38
N SER A 163 7.87 3.59 7.55
CA SER A 163 8.26 2.51 6.65
C SER A 163 7.26 1.36 6.69
N PHE A 164 7.37 0.48 5.70
CA PHE A 164 6.57 -0.75 5.60
C PHE A 164 7.48 -1.92 5.24
N MET A 165 7.16 -3.12 5.71
CA MET A 165 7.86 -4.36 5.36
C MET A 165 6.88 -5.40 4.84
N LYS A 166 7.26 -6.10 3.78
CA LYS A 166 6.52 -7.23 3.22
C LYS A 166 7.44 -8.41 2.98
N GLU A 167 7.05 -9.59 3.44
CA GLU A 167 7.69 -10.86 3.07
C GLU A 167 6.96 -11.46 1.87
N PHE A 168 7.71 -11.87 0.88
CA PHE A 168 7.25 -12.65 -0.26
C PHE A 168 7.81 -14.06 -0.17
N SER A 169 7.09 -15.02 -0.73
CA SER A 169 7.53 -16.40 -0.82
C SER A 169 7.02 -17.02 -2.12
N ASP A 170 7.73 -17.98 -2.64
CA ASP A 170 7.32 -18.78 -3.79
C ASP A 170 7.01 -20.24 -3.43
N ALA A 171 6.78 -21.05 -4.45
CA ALA A 171 6.32 -22.43 -4.29
C ALA A 171 7.43 -23.40 -3.82
N ASP A 172 8.70 -23.07 -4.00
CA ASP A 172 9.83 -23.87 -3.56
C ASP A 172 10.28 -23.53 -2.13
N GLY A 173 9.72 -22.45 -1.55
CA GLY A 173 9.98 -21.99 -0.20
C GLY A 173 11.00 -20.87 -0.09
N THR A 174 11.52 -20.37 -1.22
CA THR A 174 12.38 -19.17 -1.24
C THR A 174 11.60 -17.97 -0.71
N LYS A 175 12.25 -17.16 0.11
CA LYS A 175 11.65 -15.99 0.74
C LYS A 175 12.52 -14.75 0.57
N ILE A 176 11.87 -13.60 0.47
CA ILE A 176 12.51 -12.29 0.50
C ILE A 176 11.68 -11.32 1.35
N LYS A 177 12.34 -10.52 2.15
CA LYS A 177 11.74 -9.39 2.88
C LYS A 177 12.10 -8.10 2.19
N ILE A 178 11.09 -7.33 1.83
CA ILE A 178 11.25 -6.04 1.16
C ILE A 178 10.76 -4.95 2.10
N GLY A 179 11.58 -3.93 2.27
CA GLY A 179 11.26 -2.70 2.97
C GLY A 179 10.86 -1.58 2.02
N PHE A 180 9.95 -0.73 2.43
CA PHE A 180 9.53 0.46 1.72
C PHE A 180 9.64 1.66 2.63
N ILE A 181 10.20 2.75 2.12
CA ILE A 181 10.23 4.07 2.75
C ILE A 181 9.60 5.08 1.81
N SER A 182 9.00 6.13 2.33
CA SER A 182 8.51 7.24 1.50
C SER A 182 8.84 8.58 2.11
N VAL A 183 8.99 9.57 1.24
CA VAL A 183 9.11 10.98 1.61
C VAL A 183 8.17 11.80 0.74
N CYS A 184 7.67 12.89 1.31
CA CYS A 184 6.81 13.84 0.61
C CYS A 184 7.51 15.20 0.53
N ILE A 185 7.43 15.84 -0.64
CA ILE A 185 7.98 17.18 -0.85
C ILE A 185 7.18 18.23 -0.07
N PRO A 186 7.82 19.27 0.50
CA PRO A 186 7.15 20.33 1.26
C PRO A 186 6.48 21.36 0.32
N SER A 187 5.58 20.89 -0.54
CA SER A 187 4.81 21.73 -1.46
C SER A 187 3.50 22.14 -0.80
N ASN A 188 3.13 23.43 -0.93
CA ASN A 188 1.88 23.99 -0.41
C ASN A 188 1.59 23.65 1.07
N PRO A 189 2.49 24.00 2.01
CA PRO A 189 2.39 23.58 3.40
C PRO A 189 1.11 24.13 4.06
N LYS A 190 0.44 23.27 4.84
CA LYS A 190 -0.75 23.63 5.63
C LYS A 190 -0.39 23.82 7.11
N GLU A 191 -1.19 24.60 7.83
CA GLU A 191 -0.92 24.90 9.24
C GLU A 191 -0.83 23.66 10.15
N TYR A 192 -1.53 22.57 9.79
CA TYR A 192 -1.57 21.33 10.56
C TYR A 192 -0.49 20.32 10.15
N VAL A 193 0.37 20.64 9.16
CA VAL A 193 1.42 19.75 8.64
C VAL A 193 2.80 20.28 8.96
N VAL A 194 3.67 19.40 9.42
CA VAL A 194 5.10 19.66 9.59
C VAL A 194 5.88 18.76 8.64
N TYR A 195 6.73 19.35 7.81
CA TYR A 195 7.67 18.64 6.98
C TYR A 195 9.04 18.66 7.63
N GLU A 196 9.52 17.51 8.04
CA GLU A 196 10.90 17.35 8.49
C GLU A 196 11.83 17.21 7.28
N ASP A 197 13.14 17.35 7.49
CA ASP A 197 14.14 17.21 6.41
C ASP A 197 14.02 15.82 5.76
N MET A 198 13.65 15.80 4.47
CA MET A 198 13.34 14.56 3.78
C MET A 198 14.55 13.64 3.61
N TYR A 199 15.75 14.18 3.47
CA TYR A 199 16.97 13.38 3.33
C TYR A 199 17.36 12.75 4.67
N ALA A 200 17.27 13.51 5.75
CA ALA A 200 17.55 13.01 7.10
C ALA A 200 16.56 11.92 7.50
N GLN A 201 15.25 12.14 7.23
CA GLN A 201 14.20 11.17 7.58
C GLN A 201 14.22 9.93 6.69
N ALA A 202 14.51 10.07 5.39
CA ALA A 202 14.71 8.92 4.52
C ALA A 202 15.90 8.07 4.99
N ARG A 203 17.00 8.72 5.38
CA ARG A 203 18.18 8.04 5.94
C ARG A 203 17.83 7.31 7.23
N ALA A 204 17.15 7.96 8.16
CA ALA A 204 16.74 7.36 9.43
C ALA A 204 15.82 6.14 9.21
N ALA A 205 14.84 6.24 8.31
CA ALA A 205 13.95 5.14 7.98
C ALA A 205 14.69 3.98 7.29
N TYR A 206 15.65 4.29 6.41
CA TYR A 206 16.52 3.28 5.79
C TYR A 206 17.39 2.57 6.84
N ASP A 207 18.04 3.32 7.74
CA ASP A 207 18.91 2.76 8.77
C ASP A 207 18.16 1.86 9.78
N ASP A 208 16.85 2.16 10.03
CA ASP A 208 15.99 1.27 10.84
C ASP A 208 15.61 -0.03 10.09
N LEU A 209 15.51 0.02 8.75
CA LEU A 209 15.07 -1.12 7.94
C LEU A 209 16.19 -2.05 7.48
N LYS A 210 17.34 -1.49 7.10
CA LYS A 210 18.40 -2.17 6.30
C LYS A 210 18.87 -3.53 6.86
N ASP A 211 18.87 -3.68 8.20
CA ASP A 211 19.31 -4.91 8.87
C ASP A 211 18.15 -5.89 9.13
N ARG A 212 16.92 -5.55 8.70
CA ARG A 212 15.68 -6.30 8.93
C ARG A 212 15.05 -6.82 7.64
N VAL A 213 15.54 -6.36 6.50
CA VAL A 213 15.03 -6.69 5.15
C VAL A 213 16.18 -6.95 4.19
N ASP A 214 15.89 -7.64 3.10
CA ASP A 214 16.88 -7.96 2.08
C ASP A 214 17.09 -6.81 1.08
N ILE A 215 16.03 -6.03 0.81
CA ILE A 215 16.05 -4.90 -0.12
C ILE A 215 15.16 -3.78 0.45
N VAL A 216 15.56 -2.51 0.21
CA VAL A 216 14.75 -1.32 0.53
C VAL A 216 14.43 -0.55 -0.75
N PHE A 217 13.14 -0.24 -0.96
CA PHE A 217 12.65 0.63 -2.02
C PHE A 217 12.18 1.98 -1.46
N GLY A 218 12.43 3.04 -2.24
CA GLY A 218 11.82 4.35 -2.04
C GLY A 218 10.51 4.47 -2.84
N LEU A 219 9.48 5.06 -2.22
CA LEU A 219 8.16 5.30 -2.80
C LEU A 219 7.81 6.78 -2.70
#